data_97e04a825140ada1032ac489e281c1f5
#
_entry.id   97e04a825140ada1032ac489e281c1f5
#
_cell.length_a   1.000
_cell.length_b   1.000
_cell.length_c   1.000
_cell.angle_alpha   90.00
_cell.angle_beta   90.00
_cell.angle_gamma   90.00
#
_symmetry.space_group_name_H-M   'P 1'
#
loop_
_entity.id
_entity.type
_entity.pdbx_description
1 polymer ?
#
loop_
_entity_poly.entity_id
_entity_poly.type
_entity_poly.pdbx_seq_one_letter_code
_entity_poly.pdbx_strand_id
1 'polypeptide(L)'
;MKNKPIFKFGVLTLSLVLIACSGGSTDAGCPEIDGREINVVATTPMIGEFVSQVGGENINLTILMPPEADPHTYEPAPQDAGKIADADLVFYTGLMYEPAALIELLENSVCGAEALAEVGESVFPIEFKEGGHDEEGHDDHGEEGHDDHDEEGHDDHDEEGH
;
A
#
# COMPACT_ATOMS: atom_id res chain seq x y z
N MET A 1 26.87 -62.79 -70.27
CA MET A 1 25.64 -62.16 -69.87
C MET A 1 25.85 -61.65 -68.42
N LYS A 2 26.00 -60.35 -68.25
CA LYS A 2 26.37 -59.71 -66.98
C LYS A 2 25.17 -58.97 -66.44
N ASN A 3 24.62 -59.48 -65.34
CA ASN A 3 23.58 -58.79 -64.55
C ASN A 3 24.20 -57.78 -63.64
N LYS A 4 23.83 -56.49 -63.82
CA LYS A 4 24.20 -55.41 -62.93
C LYS A 4 23.14 -55.32 -61.84
N PRO A 5 23.49 -55.19 -60.55
CA PRO A 5 22.52 -54.87 -59.49
C PRO A 5 22.16 -53.41 -59.51
N ILE A 6 20.86 -53.12 -59.48
CA ILE A 6 20.29 -51.80 -59.37
C ILE A 6 20.36 -51.41 -57.90
N PHE A 7 21.22 -50.43 -57.61
CA PHE A 7 21.34 -49.79 -56.30
C PHE A 7 20.15 -48.85 -56.09
N LYS A 8 19.18 -49.28 -55.27
CA LYS A 8 18.08 -48.45 -54.90
C LYS A 8 18.57 -47.49 -53.78
N PHE A 9 18.80 -46.22 -54.16
CA PHE A 9 19.03 -45.13 -53.22
C PHE A 9 17.71 -44.86 -52.50
N GLY A 10 17.61 -45.32 -51.29
CA GLY A 10 16.55 -44.92 -50.37
C GLY A 10 16.79 -43.48 -49.92
N VAL A 11 15.98 -42.57 -50.40
CA VAL A 11 15.93 -41.19 -49.92
C VAL A 11 15.28 -41.21 -48.54
N LEU A 12 16.10 -41.15 -47.50
CA LEU A 12 15.66 -40.95 -46.12
C LEU A 12 15.32 -39.47 -45.96
N THR A 13 14.03 -39.17 -46.15
CA THR A 13 13.49 -37.82 -45.85
C THR A 13 13.45 -37.65 -44.33
N LEU A 14 14.50 -36.95 -43.79
CA LEU A 14 14.53 -36.48 -42.44
C LEU A 14 13.44 -35.38 -42.29
N SER A 15 12.28 -35.74 -41.82
CA SER A 15 11.20 -34.82 -41.47
C SER A 15 11.62 -34.04 -40.24
N LEU A 16 12.13 -32.81 -40.41
CA LEU A 16 12.43 -31.88 -39.35
C LEU A 16 11.10 -31.33 -38.81
N VAL A 17 10.59 -31.92 -37.75
CA VAL A 17 9.44 -31.38 -37.00
C VAL A 17 9.92 -30.12 -36.30
N LEU A 18 9.69 -28.96 -36.87
CA LEU A 18 9.76 -27.68 -36.17
C LEU A 18 8.61 -27.64 -35.17
N ILE A 19 8.90 -27.99 -33.91
CA ILE A 19 8.03 -27.64 -32.82
C ILE A 19 8.15 -26.12 -32.69
N ALA A 20 7.25 -25.39 -33.32
CA ALA A 20 7.00 -24.01 -33.04
C ALA A 20 6.55 -23.96 -31.56
N CYS A 21 7.46 -23.58 -30.65
CA CYS A 21 7.05 -23.00 -29.40
C CYS A 21 6.24 -21.75 -29.76
N SER A 22 4.93 -21.94 -29.93
CA SER A 22 3.98 -20.86 -29.78
C SER A 22 4.20 -20.33 -28.40
N GLY A 23 4.98 -19.24 -28.29
CA GLY A 23 5.00 -18.43 -27.09
C GLY A 23 3.59 -17.91 -26.92
N GLY A 24 2.75 -18.70 -26.25
CA GLY A 24 1.58 -18.17 -25.62
C GLY A 24 2.13 -17.14 -24.63
N SER A 25 1.83 -15.87 -24.86
CA SER A 25 1.77 -14.91 -23.78
C SER A 25 0.85 -15.59 -22.76
N THR A 26 1.41 -16.17 -21.74
CA THR A 26 0.65 -16.40 -20.53
C THR A 26 0.42 -14.99 -20.00
N ASP A 27 -0.67 -14.36 -20.45
CA ASP A 27 -1.40 -13.49 -19.58
C ASP A 27 -1.68 -14.39 -18.37
N ALA A 28 -0.84 -14.28 -17.38
CA ALA A 28 -1.10 -14.82 -16.07
C ALA A 28 -2.17 -13.90 -15.50
N GLY A 29 -3.38 -14.00 -16.05
CA GLY A 29 -4.54 -13.31 -15.53
C GLY A 29 -4.72 -13.69 -14.07
N CYS A 30 -5.31 -12.79 -13.30
CA CYS A 30 -5.64 -13.06 -11.92
C CYS A 30 -6.41 -14.37 -11.79
N PRO A 31 -6.25 -15.14 -10.70
CA PRO A 31 -6.98 -16.37 -10.48
C PRO A 31 -8.49 -16.12 -10.55
N GLU A 32 -9.21 -16.98 -11.27
CA GLU A 32 -10.67 -16.87 -11.31
C GLU A 32 -11.27 -17.06 -9.90
N ILE A 33 -12.22 -16.20 -9.56
CA ILE A 33 -12.95 -16.22 -8.30
C ILE A 33 -14.15 -17.18 -8.47
N ASP A 34 -13.88 -18.47 -8.63
CA ASP A 34 -14.95 -19.47 -8.83
C ASP A 34 -15.47 -20.00 -7.49
N GLY A 35 -16.37 -19.22 -6.87
CA GLY A 35 -17.11 -19.64 -5.66
C GLY A 35 -16.30 -19.75 -4.37
N ARG A 36 -15.03 -19.33 -4.34
CA ARG A 36 -14.19 -19.19 -3.16
C ARG A 36 -14.34 -17.80 -2.52
N GLU A 37 -13.89 -17.65 -1.30
CA GLU A 37 -13.70 -16.34 -0.69
C GLU A 37 -12.69 -15.52 -1.51
N ILE A 38 -12.93 -14.23 -1.59
CA ILE A 38 -12.07 -13.27 -2.27
C ILE A 38 -10.92 -12.89 -1.33
N ASN A 39 -9.68 -13.12 -1.74
CA ASN A 39 -8.52 -12.66 -1.00
C ASN A 39 -8.29 -11.18 -1.24
N VAL A 40 -8.38 -10.39 -0.19
CA VAL A 40 -8.21 -8.94 -0.27
C VAL A 40 -7.04 -8.50 0.59
N VAL A 41 -6.21 -7.65 0.05
CA VAL A 41 -5.15 -6.96 0.78
C VAL A 41 -5.51 -5.49 0.93
N ALA A 42 -5.35 -4.95 2.12
CA ALA A 42 -5.40 -3.52 2.40
C ALA A 42 -4.04 -3.06 2.93
N THR A 43 -3.55 -1.91 2.47
CA THR A 43 -2.25 -1.40 2.94
C THR A 43 -2.28 -0.97 4.39
N THR A 44 -3.38 -0.33 4.81
CA THR A 44 -3.51 0.27 6.15
C THR A 44 -4.70 -0.29 6.91
N PRO A 45 -4.69 -0.22 8.26
CA PRO A 45 -5.84 -0.59 9.08
C PRO A 45 -7.10 0.21 8.77
N MET A 46 -6.95 1.49 8.40
CA MET A 46 -8.07 2.35 8.04
C MET A 46 -8.79 1.84 6.78
N ILE A 47 -8.03 1.54 5.73
CA ILE A 47 -8.60 0.94 4.51
C ILE A 47 -9.17 -0.44 4.82
N GLY A 48 -8.47 -1.24 5.63
CA GLY A 48 -8.92 -2.57 6.04
C GLY A 48 -10.28 -2.56 6.74
N GLU A 49 -10.53 -1.57 7.59
CA GLU A 49 -11.83 -1.41 8.27
C GLU A 49 -12.97 -1.15 7.26
N PHE A 50 -12.76 -0.26 6.30
CA PHE A 50 -13.76 0.00 5.25
C PHE A 50 -14.02 -1.24 4.38
N VAL A 51 -12.95 -1.91 3.96
CA VAL A 51 -13.02 -3.13 3.16
C VAL A 51 -13.76 -4.24 3.92
N SER A 52 -13.48 -4.41 5.22
CA SER A 52 -14.15 -5.38 6.08
C SER A 52 -15.65 -5.10 6.20
N GLN A 53 -16.05 -3.84 6.37
CA GLN A 53 -17.46 -3.46 6.46
C GLN A 53 -18.24 -3.73 5.17
N VAL A 54 -17.59 -3.57 4.01
CA VAL A 54 -18.22 -3.81 2.72
C VAL A 54 -18.22 -5.28 2.35
N GLY A 55 -17.09 -5.97 2.53
CA GLY A 55 -16.90 -7.36 2.12
C GLY A 55 -17.54 -8.39 3.05
N GLY A 56 -17.63 -8.04 4.36
CA GLY A 56 -18.20 -8.91 5.38
C GLY A 56 -17.55 -10.30 5.41
N GLU A 57 -18.36 -11.33 5.42
CA GLU A 57 -17.94 -12.74 5.48
C GLU A 57 -17.53 -13.34 4.12
N ASN A 58 -17.60 -12.54 3.04
CA ASN A 58 -17.30 -13.02 1.69
C ASN A 58 -15.84 -12.83 1.28
N ILE A 59 -15.05 -12.21 2.13
CA ILE A 59 -13.65 -11.89 1.86
C ILE A 59 -12.71 -12.44 2.93
N ASN A 60 -11.50 -12.78 2.49
CA ASN A 60 -10.38 -13.06 3.37
C ASN A 60 -9.44 -11.84 3.34
N LEU A 61 -9.51 -10.99 4.38
CA LEU A 61 -8.79 -9.72 4.44
C LEU A 61 -7.44 -9.86 5.12
N THR A 62 -6.41 -9.36 4.45
CA THR A 62 -5.06 -9.18 5.01
C THR A 62 -4.71 -7.71 5.05
N ILE A 63 -4.24 -7.21 6.19
CA ILE A 63 -3.73 -5.85 6.36
C ILE A 63 -2.20 -5.92 6.40
N LEU A 64 -1.50 -5.12 5.57
CA LEU A 64 -0.04 -5.13 5.50
C LEU A 64 0.59 -4.39 6.66
N MET A 65 0.15 -3.15 6.92
CA MET A 65 0.71 -2.32 7.98
C MET A 65 0.07 -2.64 9.33
N PRO A 66 0.86 -2.88 10.38
CA PRO A 66 0.32 -2.96 11.73
C PRO A 66 -0.25 -1.60 12.18
N PRO A 67 -1.18 -1.57 13.16
CA PRO A 67 -1.85 -0.34 13.60
C PRO A 67 -0.90 0.77 14.09
N GLU A 68 0.29 0.41 14.55
CA GLU A 68 1.28 1.34 15.09
C GLU A 68 2.27 1.84 14.03
N ALA A 69 2.21 1.32 12.80
CA ALA A 69 3.14 1.72 11.75
C ALA A 69 2.82 3.15 11.26
N ASP A 70 3.87 3.91 11.03
CA ASP A 70 3.77 5.16 10.29
C ASP A 70 3.70 4.83 8.80
N PRO A 71 2.57 5.16 8.14
CA PRO A 71 2.39 4.81 6.73
C PRO A 71 3.38 5.49 5.79
N HIS A 72 3.96 6.64 6.17
CA HIS A 72 4.92 7.37 5.34
C HIS A 72 6.32 6.77 5.36
N THR A 73 6.64 5.98 6.39
CA THR A 73 7.96 5.38 6.60
C THR A 73 7.92 3.86 6.65
N TYR A 74 6.77 3.27 6.36
CA TYR A 74 6.63 1.81 6.37
C TYR A 74 7.54 1.14 5.34
N GLU A 75 8.33 0.18 5.80
CA GLU A 75 9.16 -0.65 4.94
C GLU A 75 8.49 -2.03 4.77
N PRO A 76 8.05 -2.39 3.55
CA PRO A 76 7.41 -3.66 3.31
C PRO A 76 8.38 -4.82 3.57
N ALA A 77 7.90 -5.86 4.22
CA ALA A 77 8.68 -7.07 4.44
C ALA A 77 8.68 -7.98 3.20
N PRO A 78 9.70 -8.82 3.00
CA PRO A 78 9.77 -9.70 1.82
C PRO A 78 8.54 -10.63 1.66
N GLN A 79 7.91 -11.03 2.77
CA GLN A 79 6.70 -11.83 2.74
C GLN A 79 5.45 -11.08 2.23
N ASP A 80 5.48 -9.75 2.22
CA ASP A 80 4.32 -8.97 1.76
C ASP A 80 4.13 -9.11 0.25
N ALA A 81 5.20 -9.29 -0.51
CA ALA A 81 5.11 -9.62 -1.93
C ALA A 81 4.25 -10.88 -2.20
N GLY A 82 4.42 -11.92 -1.37
CA GLY A 82 3.62 -13.14 -1.48
C GLY A 82 2.14 -12.90 -1.16
N LYS A 83 1.84 -12.13 -0.10
CA LYS A 83 0.46 -11.77 0.26
C LYS A 83 -0.22 -10.98 -0.85
N ILE A 84 0.51 -10.05 -1.49
CA ILE A 84 0.02 -9.23 -2.60
C ILE A 84 -0.21 -10.09 -3.84
N ALA A 85 0.72 -11.00 -4.16
CA ALA A 85 0.60 -11.89 -5.31
C ALA A 85 -0.57 -12.87 -5.21
N ASP A 86 -0.92 -13.28 -4.00
CA ASP A 86 -2.03 -14.20 -3.70
C ASP A 86 -3.39 -13.47 -3.58
N ALA A 87 -3.40 -12.14 -3.64
CA ALA A 87 -4.61 -11.33 -3.52
C ALA A 87 -5.36 -11.23 -4.85
N ASP A 88 -6.68 -11.25 -4.78
CA ASP A 88 -7.58 -10.92 -5.89
C ASP A 88 -7.78 -9.43 -6.06
N LEU A 89 -7.74 -8.69 -4.95
CA LEU A 89 -7.85 -7.24 -4.89
C LEU A 89 -6.89 -6.68 -3.85
N VAL A 90 -6.27 -5.57 -4.18
CA VAL A 90 -5.38 -4.82 -3.30
C VAL A 90 -5.83 -3.36 -3.23
N PHE A 91 -6.15 -2.90 -2.03
CA PHE A 91 -6.56 -1.52 -1.78
C PHE A 91 -5.45 -0.73 -1.09
N TYR A 92 -5.16 0.44 -1.61
CA TYR A 92 -4.22 1.39 -1.02
C TYR A 92 -4.78 2.81 -1.03
N THR A 93 -4.25 3.68 -0.19
CA THR A 93 -4.77 5.04 -0.04
C THR A 93 -4.46 5.91 -1.25
N GLY A 94 -3.23 5.88 -1.74
CA GLY A 94 -2.75 6.80 -2.76
C GLY A 94 -2.44 8.19 -2.19
N LEU A 95 -2.45 9.22 -3.03
CA LEU A 95 -2.22 10.61 -2.62
C LEU A 95 -0.90 10.82 -1.84
N MET A 96 0.13 10.03 -2.15
CA MET A 96 1.43 10.02 -1.47
C MET A 96 1.36 9.60 0.02
N TYR A 97 0.31 8.88 0.41
CA TYR A 97 0.16 8.39 1.78
C TYR A 97 1.08 7.21 2.07
N GLU A 98 1.19 6.27 1.13
CA GLU A 98 2.13 5.16 1.23
C GLU A 98 3.50 5.54 0.66
N PRO A 99 4.60 4.96 1.19
CA PRO A 99 5.94 5.21 0.67
C PRO A 99 6.12 4.59 -0.72
N ALA A 100 6.96 5.20 -1.55
CA ALA A 100 7.21 4.76 -2.92
C ALA A 100 7.64 3.29 -3.02
N ALA A 101 8.41 2.79 -2.05
CA ALA A 101 8.85 1.40 -2.01
C ALA A 101 7.67 0.40 -1.87
N LEU A 102 6.63 0.77 -1.11
CA LEU A 102 5.42 -0.06 -1.03
C LEU A 102 4.62 0.00 -2.32
N ILE A 103 4.44 1.18 -2.91
CA ILE A 103 3.72 1.32 -4.20
C ILE A 103 4.42 0.48 -5.28
N GLU A 104 5.74 0.57 -5.40
CA GLU A 104 6.51 -0.25 -6.34
C GLU A 104 6.33 -1.76 -6.09
N LEU A 105 6.27 -2.18 -4.82
CA LEU A 105 6.00 -3.57 -4.47
C LEU A 105 4.59 -4.00 -4.89
N LEU A 106 3.58 -3.16 -4.65
CA LEU A 106 2.19 -3.42 -5.07
C LEU A 106 2.12 -3.62 -6.58
N GLU A 107 2.61 -2.66 -7.35
CA GLU A 107 2.57 -2.67 -8.82
C GLU A 107 3.29 -3.88 -9.44
N ASN A 108 4.41 -4.32 -8.81
CA ASN A 108 5.20 -5.44 -9.31
C ASN A 108 4.71 -6.81 -8.82
N SER A 109 3.84 -6.86 -7.82
CA SER A 109 3.43 -8.13 -7.18
C SER A 109 1.99 -8.52 -7.48
N VAL A 110 1.10 -7.58 -7.79
CA VAL A 110 -0.30 -7.91 -8.12
C VAL A 110 -0.41 -8.76 -9.38
N CYS A 111 -1.40 -9.61 -9.44
CA CYS A 111 -1.64 -10.51 -10.57
C CYS A 111 -1.98 -9.75 -11.88
N GLY A 112 -2.55 -8.55 -11.78
CA GLY A 112 -2.89 -7.66 -12.88
C GLY A 112 -3.20 -6.27 -12.37
N ALA A 113 -3.03 -5.25 -13.20
CA ALA A 113 -3.25 -3.86 -12.82
C ALA A 113 -4.68 -3.58 -12.34
N GLU A 114 -5.65 -4.34 -12.81
CA GLU A 114 -7.06 -4.28 -12.42
C GLU A 114 -7.31 -4.78 -10.99
N ALA A 115 -6.37 -5.53 -10.42
CA ALA A 115 -6.43 -5.98 -9.03
C ALA A 115 -6.00 -4.91 -8.04
N LEU A 116 -5.41 -3.79 -8.50
CA LEU A 116 -4.91 -2.70 -7.66
C LEU A 116 -5.89 -1.53 -7.70
N ALA A 117 -6.38 -1.12 -6.54
CA ALA A 117 -7.36 -0.06 -6.39
C ALA A 117 -6.87 1.07 -5.49
N GLU A 118 -6.70 2.26 -6.05
CA GLU A 118 -6.39 3.49 -5.31
C GLU A 118 -7.69 4.11 -4.77
N VAL A 119 -7.86 4.09 -3.47
CA VAL A 119 -9.07 4.64 -2.82
C VAL A 119 -9.11 6.16 -2.93
N GLY A 120 -7.96 6.80 -2.83
CA GLY A 120 -7.79 8.25 -2.91
C GLY A 120 -8.09 8.86 -4.28
N GLU A 121 -8.09 8.07 -5.37
CA GLU A 121 -8.42 8.57 -6.71
C GLU A 121 -9.83 9.18 -6.80
N SER A 122 -10.74 8.69 -5.97
CA SER A 122 -12.15 9.11 -5.97
C SER A 122 -12.46 10.30 -5.07
N VAL A 123 -11.46 10.85 -4.37
CA VAL A 123 -11.65 11.99 -3.45
C VAL A 123 -11.00 13.25 -3.98
N PHE A 124 -11.55 14.40 -3.57
CA PHE A 124 -10.95 15.70 -3.84
C PHE A 124 -10.22 16.18 -2.58
N PRO A 125 -8.88 16.12 -2.54
CA PRO A 125 -8.12 16.58 -1.39
C PRO A 125 -8.40 18.04 -1.08
N ILE A 126 -8.57 18.37 0.20
CA ILE A 126 -8.63 19.74 0.66
C ILE A 126 -7.20 20.28 0.73
N GLU A 127 -6.92 21.38 0.06
CA GLU A 127 -5.62 22.04 0.19
C GLU A 127 -5.42 22.47 1.65
N PHE A 128 -4.38 21.96 2.28
CA PHE A 128 -3.95 22.45 3.58
C PHE A 128 -3.28 23.82 3.34
N LYS A 129 -4.02 24.88 3.64
CA LYS A 129 -3.38 26.19 3.84
C LYS A 129 -2.71 26.13 5.20
N GLU A 130 -1.38 26.09 5.20
CA GLU A 130 -0.65 26.46 6.41
C GLU A 130 -1.23 27.79 6.85
N GLY A 131 -1.92 27.79 7.98
CA GLY A 131 -2.41 29.01 8.58
C GLY A 131 -1.19 29.90 8.81
N GLY A 132 -0.99 30.87 7.93
CA GLY A 132 -0.14 31.96 8.24
C GLY A 132 -0.64 32.48 9.58
N HIS A 133 0.17 32.42 10.61
CA HIS A 133 0.05 33.32 11.72
C HIS A 133 0.29 34.70 11.10
N ASP A 134 -0.78 35.28 10.59
CA ASP A 134 -0.81 36.72 10.41
C ASP A 134 -0.59 37.26 11.81
N GLU A 135 0.67 37.63 12.08
CA GLU A 135 1.03 38.50 13.16
C GLU A 135 0.37 39.86 12.83
N GLU A 136 -0.96 39.88 12.94
CA GLU A 136 -1.67 41.13 13.04
C GLU A 136 -1.26 41.73 14.38
N GLY A 137 -0.46 42.80 14.27
CA GLY A 137 0.12 43.53 15.36
C GLY A 137 -0.90 43.85 16.42
N HIS A 138 -0.66 43.34 17.61
CA HIS A 138 -1.18 43.93 18.84
C HIS A 138 -0.27 45.09 19.22
N ASP A 139 -0.35 46.16 18.42
CA ASP A 139 0.06 47.48 18.84
C ASP A 139 -1.05 48.03 19.73
N ASP A 140 -0.61 48.60 20.84
CA ASP A 140 -1.34 49.53 21.69
C ASP A 140 -2.25 48.95 22.78
N HIS A 141 -1.66 48.51 23.86
CA HIS A 141 -2.24 48.73 25.17
C HIS A 141 -1.35 49.65 26.00
N GLY A 142 -1.90 50.90 26.09
CA GLY A 142 -1.35 52.02 26.81
C GLY A 142 -0.97 51.66 28.24
N GLU A 143 0.13 52.28 28.65
CA GLU A 143 0.56 52.43 30.01
C GLU A 143 -0.52 53.13 30.84
N GLU A 144 -1.15 52.42 31.76
CA GLU A 144 -1.78 53.03 32.92
C GLU A 144 -1.22 52.33 34.14
N GLY A 145 -0.48 53.11 34.88
CA GLY A 145 0.19 52.72 36.10
C GLY A 145 -0.75 52.27 37.19
N HIS A 146 -0.31 51.31 37.95
CA HIS A 146 -0.81 51.06 39.29
C HIS A 146 0.40 51.01 40.21
N ASP A 147 0.48 52.13 40.92
CA ASP A 147 1.31 52.32 42.10
C ASP A 147 0.78 51.44 43.26
N ASP A 148 1.71 51.01 44.06
CA ASP A 148 1.64 50.75 45.52
C ASP A 148 0.67 49.68 46.01
N HIS A 149 1.23 48.56 46.40
CA HIS A 149 0.79 47.89 47.64
C HIS A 149 1.98 47.36 48.43
N ASP A 150 2.05 48.01 49.60
CA ASP A 150 2.97 47.82 50.69
C ASP A 150 3.04 46.38 51.21
N GLU A 151 4.18 46.13 51.76
CA GLU A 151 4.59 45.02 52.60
C GLU A 151 3.62 44.77 53.75
N GLU A 152 3.36 43.53 54.04
CA GLU A 152 3.19 42.92 55.35
C GLU A 152 3.31 41.41 55.20
N GLY A 153 4.23 40.75 55.58
CA GLY A 153 4.78 40.01 56.63
C GLY A 153 3.83 39.02 57.28
N HIS A 154 4.03 37.72 57.00
CA HIS A 154 3.57 36.67 57.93
C HIS A 154 4.63 35.60 58.06
N ASP A 155 5.13 35.59 59.30
CA ASP A 155 6.01 34.63 59.93
C ASP A 155 5.35 33.22 60.04
N ASP A 156 6.24 32.27 60.04
CA ASP A 156 6.30 31.03 60.81
C ASP A 156 5.07 30.14 60.97
N HIS A 157 5.18 28.94 60.45
CA HIS A 157 4.79 27.76 61.23
C HIS A 157 5.73 26.58 60.92
N ASP A 158 6.53 26.32 61.92
CA ASP A 158 7.24 25.08 62.19
C ASP A 158 6.27 23.93 62.49
N GLU A 159 6.82 22.73 62.31
CA GLU A 159 6.68 21.54 63.13
C GLU A 159 5.58 20.51 62.79
N GLU A 160 6.10 19.39 62.49
CA GLU A 160 6.01 18.03 63.05
C GLU A 160 4.85 17.16 62.57
N GLY A 161 5.15 16.07 61.90
CA GLY A 161 5.36 14.75 62.47
C GLY A 161 4.20 13.78 62.23
N HIS A 162 4.46 12.76 61.56
CA HIS A 162 4.22 11.32 61.75
C HIS A 162 4.28 10.55 60.41
#